data_4023a66b179022cdb2f6bafe99a5d4bd
#
_entry.id   4023a66b179022cdb2f6bafe99a5d4bd
#
_cell.length_a   1.000
_cell.length_b   1.000
_cell.length_c   1.000
_cell.angle_alpha   90.00
_cell.angle_beta   90.00
_cell.angle_gamma   90.00
#
_symmetry.space_group_name_H-M   'P 1'
#
loop_
_entity.id
_entity.type
_entity.pdbx_description
1 polymer ?
#
loop_
_entity_poly.entity_id
_entity_poly.type
_entity_poly.pdbx_seq_one_letter_code
_entity_poly.pdbx_strand_id
1 'polypeptide(L)'
;MTLQFDLSTRRVLITGAGQGVGRGLADAFTAAGATVLVNDLRADRSEAVAAELREAGGDAVAVPFDVTDYAAVTEAVAEVTSTARPVDILVNNAGNAGAEGFAARMPFAESAPADWDPFLRVNLYGVLHCTRAVLPMMVERQWGRVVTIVSDAGRTGDASGAVYAAAKAGAAGLTRSIALENGRYGITANNIALGTMRTPLTEPLWAEMADSPQAKAILSRYPIRRPGLPEDVAYLAVLLASDHGSWITGQTLPVNGGYSFAM
;
A
#
# COMPACT_ATOMS: atom_id res chain seq x y z
N MET A 1 -25.50 -17.87 -0.33
CA MET A 1 -24.78 -17.10 0.69
C MET A 1 -23.95 -16.09 -0.05
N THR A 2 -24.26 -14.80 0.06
CA THR A 2 -23.43 -13.73 -0.54
C THR A 2 -22.24 -13.53 0.39
N LEU A 3 -21.01 -13.67 -0.09
CA LEU A 3 -19.81 -13.38 0.68
C LEU A 3 -19.75 -11.86 0.85
N GLN A 4 -19.94 -11.38 2.08
CA GLN A 4 -19.85 -9.98 2.41
C GLN A 4 -18.70 -9.78 3.40
N PHE A 5 -17.77 -8.90 3.06
CA PHE A 5 -16.71 -8.47 3.98
C PHE A 5 -17.27 -7.36 4.87
N ASP A 6 -17.48 -7.65 6.13
CA ASP A 6 -17.96 -6.68 7.11
C ASP A 6 -16.77 -6.17 7.95
N LEU A 7 -16.44 -4.91 7.78
CA LEU A 7 -15.43 -4.18 8.54
C LEU A 7 -16.02 -3.00 9.34
N SER A 8 -17.36 -2.98 9.56
CA SER A 8 -18.08 -1.88 10.22
C SER A 8 -17.60 -1.59 11.65
N THR A 9 -16.91 -2.53 12.29
CA THR A 9 -16.31 -2.35 13.59
C THR A 9 -14.80 -2.07 13.54
N ARG A 10 -14.21 -1.85 12.37
CA ARG A 10 -12.77 -1.73 12.19
C ARG A 10 -12.35 -0.35 11.73
N ARG A 11 -11.16 0.06 12.16
CA ARG A 11 -10.50 1.29 11.70
C ARG A 11 -9.27 0.92 10.90
N VAL A 12 -9.18 1.42 9.68
CA VAL A 12 -8.06 1.19 8.77
C VAL A 12 -7.28 2.46 8.52
N LEU A 13 -5.98 2.44 8.79
CA LEU A 13 -5.05 3.49 8.35
C LEU A 13 -4.45 3.09 7.01
N ILE A 14 -4.67 3.92 5.98
CA ILE A 14 -4.13 3.70 4.64
C ILE A 14 -3.16 4.83 4.32
N THR A 15 -1.88 4.51 4.17
CA THR A 15 -0.86 5.51 3.83
C THR A 15 -0.83 5.79 2.33
N GLY A 16 -0.64 7.08 1.94
CA GLY A 16 -0.68 7.49 0.55
C GLY A 16 -2.05 7.29 -0.10
N ALA A 17 -3.13 7.52 0.66
CA ALA A 17 -4.50 7.29 0.24
C ALA A 17 -5.12 8.46 -0.55
N GLY A 18 -4.40 9.58 -0.70
CA GLY A 18 -4.89 10.77 -1.39
C GLY A 18 -5.01 10.61 -2.91
N GLN A 19 -4.50 9.52 -3.50
CA GLN A 19 -4.57 9.27 -4.94
C GLN A 19 -4.28 7.80 -5.31
N GLY A 20 -4.49 7.46 -6.57
CA GLY A 20 -4.03 6.21 -7.18
C GLY A 20 -4.55 4.95 -6.50
N VAL A 21 -3.67 3.97 -6.27
CA VAL A 21 -4.02 2.70 -5.63
C VAL A 21 -4.57 2.94 -4.23
N GLY A 22 -3.94 3.84 -3.45
CA GLY A 22 -4.38 4.18 -2.09
C GLY A 22 -5.80 4.74 -2.04
N ARG A 23 -6.20 5.54 -3.02
CA ARG A 23 -7.57 6.03 -3.14
C ARG A 23 -8.54 4.86 -3.41
N GLY A 24 -8.25 3.98 -4.36
CA GLY A 24 -9.11 2.82 -4.63
C GLY A 24 -9.19 1.84 -3.45
N LEU A 25 -8.13 1.73 -2.66
CA LEU A 25 -8.16 1.02 -1.38
C LEU A 25 -9.12 1.70 -0.40
N ALA A 26 -9.05 3.03 -0.26
CA ALA A 26 -9.92 3.79 0.63
C ALA A 26 -11.41 3.61 0.26
N ASP A 27 -11.74 3.66 -1.03
CA ASP A 27 -13.09 3.42 -1.54
C ASP A 27 -13.58 2.01 -1.16
N ALA A 28 -12.78 0.98 -1.35
CA ALA A 28 -13.16 -0.40 -1.07
C ALA A 28 -13.30 -0.70 0.43
N PHE A 29 -12.41 -0.16 1.28
CA PHE A 29 -12.53 -0.28 2.73
C PHE A 29 -13.76 0.46 3.26
N THR A 30 -14.09 1.63 2.70
CA THR A 30 -15.32 2.36 3.00
C THR A 30 -16.55 1.53 2.61
N ALA A 31 -16.56 0.95 1.41
CA ALA A 31 -17.65 0.07 0.96
C ALA A 31 -17.81 -1.19 1.82
N ALA A 32 -16.74 -1.66 2.45
CA ALA A 32 -16.77 -2.74 3.44
C ALA A 32 -17.20 -2.28 4.85
N GLY A 33 -17.54 -1.00 5.03
CA GLY A 33 -18.03 -0.40 6.27
C GLY A 33 -16.96 0.06 7.26
N ALA A 34 -15.67 0.00 6.92
CA ALA A 34 -14.60 0.44 7.81
C ALA A 34 -14.59 1.96 8.00
N THR A 35 -14.18 2.43 9.20
CA THR A 35 -13.73 3.81 9.38
C THR A 35 -12.35 3.95 8.74
N VAL A 36 -12.23 4.77 7.69
CA VAL A 36 -11.00 4.96 6.93
C VAL A 36 -10.21 6.17 7.41
N LEU A 37 -9.00 5.95 7.91
CA LEU A 37 -8.03 6.98 8.23
C LEU A 37 -7.18 7.24 6.98
N VAL A 38 -7.50 8.32 6.29
CA VAL A 38 -6.90 8.69 4.99
C VAL A 38 -5.61 9.45 5.25
N ASN A 39 -4.46 8.81 5.06
CA ASN A 39 -3.18 9.50 5.11
C ASN A 39 -2.67 9.87 3.72
N ASP A 40 -2.12 11.04 3.59
CA ASP A 40 -1.26 11.48 2.49
C ASP A 40 -0.22 12.48 3.02
N LEU A 41 0.90 12.64 2.31
CA LEU A 41 1.89 13.69 2.60
C LEU A 41 1.27 15.08 2.44
N ARG A 42 0.36 15.22 1.50
CA ARG A 42 -0.38 16.46 1.22
C ARG A 42 -1.70 16.44 1.97
N ALA A 43 -1.85 17.35 2.92
CA ALA A 43 -3.06 17.50 3.72
C ALA A 43 -4.31 17.75 2.85
N ASP A 44 -4.19 18.60 1.81
CA ASP A 44 -5.28 18.90 0.89
C ASP A 44 -5.84 17.65 0.19
N ARG A 45 -4.97 16.67 -0.14
CA ARG A 45 -5.40 15.41 -0.74
C ARG A 45 -6.11 14.50 0.25
N SER A 46 -5.57 14.34 1.46
CA SER A 46 -6.21 13.51 2.48
C SER A 46 -7.56 14.07 2.90
N GLU A 47 -7.67 15.40 3.04
CA GLU A 47 -8.92 16.10 3.36
C GLU A 47 -9.97 15.94 2.25
N ALA A 48 -9.60 16.14 0.99
CA ALA A 48 -10.49 15.97 -0.15
C ALA A 48 -11.05 14.55 -0.22
N VAL A 49 -10.16 13.53 -0.14
CA VAL A 49 -10.57 12.13 -0.18
C VAL A 49 -11.48 11.78 1.01
N ALA A 50 -11.13 12.20 2.23
CA ALA A 50 -11.97 11.94 3.39
C ALA A 50 -13.34 12.62 3.28
N ALA A 51 -13.42 13.84 2.70
CA ALA A 51 -14.69 14.52 2.45
C ALA A 51 -15.56 13.75 1.44
N GLU A 52 -14.98 13.37 0.30
CA GLU A 52 -15.70 12.60 -0.73
C GLU A 52 -16.21 11.25 -0.22
N LEU A 53 -15.43 10.53 0.61
CA LEU A 53 -15.88 9.28 1.22
C LEU A 53 -17.06 9.51 2.19
N ARG A 54 -17.05 10.59 2.97
CA ARG A 54 -18.18 10.95 3.85
C ARG A 54 -19.41 11.36 3.06
N GLU A 55 -19.25 12.12 1.97
CA GLU A 55 -20.36 12.49 1.08
C GLU A 55 -21.00 11.26 0.43
N ALA A 56 -20.21 10.21 0.16
CA ALA A 56 -20.72 8.92 -0.31
C ALA A 56 -21.36 8.06 0.80
N GLY A 57 -21.46 8.57 2.04
CA GLY A 57 -22.10 7.88 3.16
C GLY A 57 -21.18 7.00 3.99
N GLY A 58 -19.87 7.06 3.76
CA GLY A 58 -18.87 6.34 4.54
C GLY A 58 -18.39 7.08 5.78
N ASP A 59 -17.55 6.43 6.57
CA ASP A 59 -16.88 7.02 7.72
C ASP A 59 -15.37 7.18 7.40
N ALA A 60 -14.90 8.42 7.32
CA ALA A 60 -13.53 8.72 6.94
C ALA A 60 -12.98 9.96 7.66
N VAL A 61 -11.71 9.90 8.04
CA VAL A 61 -10.97 10.97 8.74
C VAL A 61 -9.66 11.22 8.00
N ALA A 62 -9.36 12.48 7.69
CA ALA A 62 -8.06 12.86 7.15
C ALA A 62 -7.00 12.82 8.28
N VAL A 63 -5.86 12.19 7.98
CA VAL A 63 -4.73 12.05 8.93
C VAL A 63 -3.42 12.33 8.17
N PRO A 64 -3.14 13.60 7.82
CA PRO A 64 -1.97 13.96 7.03
C PRO A 64 -0.68 13.85 7.86
N PHE A 65 0.31 13.13 7.35
CA PHE A 65 1.68 13.09 7.85
C PHE A 65 2.64 12.54 6.81
N ASP A 66 3.94 12.85 6.98
CA ASP A 66 5.01 12.24 6.20
C ASP A 66 5.41 10.90 6.84
N VAL A 67 5.26 9.80 6.10
CA VAL A 67 5.66 8.46 6.56
C VAL A 67 7.15 8.33 6.83
N THR A 68 7.98 9.23 6.27
CA THR A 68 9.43 9.24 6.47
C THR A 68 9.85 9.90 7.79
N ASP A 69 8.94 10.60 8.45
CA ASP A 69 9.14 11.22 9.76
C ASP A 69 8.47 10.36 10.85
N TYR A 70 9.30 9.64 11.61
CA TYR A 70 8.80 8.75 12.66
C TYR A 70 8.07 9.50 13.80
N ALA A 71 8.49 10.71 14.11
CA ALA A 71 7.84 11.52 15.16
C ALA A 71 6.43 11.92 14.70
N ALA A 72 6.30 12.43 13.47
CA ALA A 72 5.00 12.78 12.89
C ALA A 72 4.06 11.57 12.79
N VAL A 73 4.58 10.41 12.37
CA VAL A 73 3.79 9.15 12.35
C VAL A 73 3.29 8.79 13.75
N THR A 74 4.16 8.86 14.75
CA THR A 74 3.82 8.48 16.13
C THR A 74 2.78 9.43 16.73
N GLU A 75 2.94 10.74 16.53
CA GLU A 75 2.01 11.78 16.98
C GLU A 75 0.63 11.58 16.34
N ALA A 76 0.56 11.43 15.03
CA ALA A 76 -0.70 11.24 14.30
C ALA A 76 -1.44 9.96 14.73
N VAL A 77 -0.71 8.85 14.91
CA VAL A 77 -1.30 7.59 15.40
C VAL A 77 -1.80 7.74 16.85
N ALA A 78 -1.06 8.44 17.72
CA ALA A 78 -1.48 8.72 19.08
C ALA A 78 -2.75 9.60 19.13
N GLU A 79 -2.81 10.65 18.31
CA GLU A 79 -3.96 11.54 18.20
C GLU A 79 -5.23 10.79 17.80
N VAL A 80 -5.20 10.04 16.69
CA VAL A 80 -6.38 9.29 16.23
C VAL A 80 -6.79 8.18 17.20
N THR A 81 -5.88 7.69 18.03
CA THR A 81 -6.16 6.68 19.05
C THR A 81 -6.78 7.30 20.30
N SER A 82 -6.35 8.52 20.67
CA SER A 82 -6.88 9.21 21.86
C SER A 82 -8.31 9.70 21.67
N THR A 83 -8.68 10.06 20.45
CA THR A 83 -10.01 10.61 20.11
C THR A 83 -11.06 9.55 19.79
N ALA A 84 -10.63 8.31 19.52
CA ALA A 84 -11.51 7.22 19.15
C ALA A 84 -10.83 5.86 19.44
N ARG A 85 -11.31 4.79 18.81
CA ARG A 85 -10.69 3.46 18.93
C ARG A 85 -9.32 3.40 18.23
N PRO A 86 -8.40 2.54 18.71
CA PRO A 86 -7.11 2.31 18.05
C PRO A 86 -7.25 1.82 16.60
N VAL A 87 -6.15 1.93 15.84
CA VAL A 87 -6.04 1.40 14.47
C VAL A 87 -6.06 -0.13 14.54
N ASP A 88 -7.00 -0.75 13.82
CA ASP A 88 -7.15 -2.20 13.72
C ASP A 88 -6.37 -2.76 12.52
N ILE A 89 -6.38 -2.01 11.41
CA ILE A 89 -5.82 -2.42 10.12
C ILE A 89 -4.85 -1.34 9.66
N LEU A 90 -3.64 -1.74 9.28
CA LEU A 90 -2.68 -0.88 8.61
C LEU A 90 -2.49 -1.33 7.16
N VAL A 91 -2.69 -0.40 6.23
CA VAL A 91 -2.31 -0.59 4.83
C VAL A 91 -1.14 0.33 4.50
N ASN A 92 0.07 -0.23 4.47
CA ASN A 92 1.28 0.45 4.01
C ASN A 92 1.24 0.54 2.49
N ASN A 93 0.70 1.63 1.96
CA ASN A 93 0.58 1.85 0.52
C ASN A 93 1.45 3.00 0.02
N ALA A 94 1.79 3.99 0.87
CA ALA A 94 2.68 5.07 0.47
C ALA A 94 3.95 4.53 -0.20
N GLY A 95 4.30 5.09 -1.34
CA GLY A 95 5.43 4.60 -2.13
C GLY A 95 5.89 5.61 -3.18
N ASN A 96 7.15 5.48 -3.56
CA ASN A 96 7.78 6.28 -4.59
C ASN A 96 8.57 5.36 -5.52
N ALA A 97 8.22 5.35 -6.80
CA ALA A 97 8.90 4.59 -7.85
C ALA A 97 9.95 5.43 -8.61
N GLY A 98 10.21 6.64 -8.15
CA GLY A 98 11.12 7.66 -8.69
C GLY A 98 10.53 9.05 -8.45
N ALA A 99 11.35 10.07 -8.18
CA ALA A 99 10.94 11.41 -7.73
C ALA A 99 9.93 12.09 -8.68
N GLU A 100 9.98 11.78 -9.96
CA GLU A 100 9.07 12.30 -10.98
C GLU A 100 8.52 11.14 -11.85
N GLY A 101 8.10 10.04 -11.19
CA GLY A 101 7.64 8.84 -11.88
C GLY A 101 8.79 7.99 -12.41
N PHE A 102 8.73 7.57 -13.67
CA PHE A 102 9.73 6.67 -14.25
C PHE A 102 11.04 7.36 -14.68
N ALA A 103 11.13 8.69 -14.59
CA ALA A 103 12.25 9.47 -15.12
C ALA A 103 13.55 9.35 -14.30
N ALA A 104 13.47 8.95 -13.05
CA ALA A 104 14.64 8.83 -12.15
C ALA A 104 15.29 7.43 -12.17
N ARG A 105 14.97 6.59 -13.13
CA ARG A 105 15.55 5.25 -13.25
C ARG A 105 16.91 5.33 -13.96
N MET A 106 17.90 4.68 -13.34
CA MET A 106 19.26 4.62 -13.88
C MET A 106 19.90 3.27 -13.55
N PRO A 107 20.88 2.79 -14.34
CA PRO A 107 21.69 1.64 -13.97
C PRO A 107 22.34 1.83 -12.60
N PHE A 108 22.38 0.79 -11.78
CA PHE A 108 22.91 0.90 -10.41
C PHE A 108 24.37 1.38 -10.38
N ALA A 109 25.18 0.99 -11.37
CA ALA A 109 26.58 1.41 -11.49
C ALA A 109 26.75 2.93 -11.73
N GLU A 110 25.70 3.62 -12.14
CA GLU A 110 25.68 5.06 -12.39
C GLU A 110 25.09 5.86 -11.23
N SER A 111 24.49 5.16 -10.25
CA SER A 111 23.85 5.79 -9.10
C SER A 111 24.84 6.12 -7.99
N ALA A 112 24.54 7.16 -7.22
CA ALA A 112 25.26 7.54 -6.01
C ALA A 112 24.38 7.31 -4.77
N PRO A 113 24.96 7.22 -3.55
CA PRO A 113 24.18 7.06 -2.32
C PRO A 113 23.07 8.09 -2.11
N ALA A 114 23.25 9.32 -2.59
CA ALA A 114 22.22 10.37 -2.52
C ALA A 114 20.96 10.04 -3.34
N ASP A 115 21.09 9.25 -4.41
CA ASP A 115 19.96 8.85 -5.25
C ASP A 115 19.13 7.74 -4.62
N TRP A 116 19.63 7.09 -3.56
CA TRP A 116 18.97 5.94 -2.93
C TRP A 116 17.96 6.37 -1.88
N ASP A 117 18.24 7.45 -1.14
CA ASP A 117 17.41 7.94 -0.04
C ASP A 117 15.94 8.13 -0.41
N PRO A 118 15.56 8.75 -1.53
CA PRO A 118 14.16 8.95 -1.89
C PRO A 118 13.36 7.63 -1.99
N PHE A 119 14.03 6.54 -2.40
CA PHE A 119 13.40 5.23 -2.49
C PHE A 119 13.33 4.53 -1.14
N LEU A 120 14.43 4.53 -0.38
CA LEU A 120 14.53 3.83 0.89
C LEU A 120 13.64 4.49 1.95
N ARG A 121 13.65 5.82 2.04
CA ARG A 121 12.89 6.55 3.06
C ARG A 121 11.39 6.28 2.96
N VAL A 122 10.81 6.36 1.79
CA VAL A 122 9.36 6.15 1.63
C VAL A 122 9.02 4.66 1.62
N ASN A 123 9.69 3.87 0.75
CA ASN A 123 9.27 2.49 0.46
C ASN A 123 9.70 1.46 1.52
N LEU A 124 10.67 1.81 2.38
CA LEU A 124 11.14 0.91 3.45
C LEU A 124 10.98 1.56 4.82
N TYR A 125 11.61 2.70 5.09
CA TYR A 125 11.52 3.34 6.40
C TYR A 125 10.09 3.76 6.73
N GLY A 126 9.31 4.29 5.78
CA GLY A 126 7.90 4.60 5.99
C GLY A 126 7.08 3.37 6.43
N VAL A 127 7.34 2.21 5.83
CA VAL A 127 6.71 0.94 6.24
C VAL A 127 7.12 0.53 7.66
N LEU A 128 8.42 0.67 8.00
CA LEU A 128 8.93 0.43 9.36
C LEU A 128 8.24 1.35 10.39
N HIS A 129 8.19 2.65 10.10
CA HIS A 129 7.63 3.67 10.99
C HIS A 129 6.16 3.41 11.29
N CYS A 130 5.34 3.29 10.25
CA CYS A 130 3.90 3.08 10.41
C CYS A 130 3.60 1.74 11.10
N THR A 131 4.30 0.67 10.71
CA THR A 131 4.11 -0.65 11.35
C THR A 131 4.49 -0.58 12.83
N ARG A 132 5.64 0.03 13.18
CA ARG A 132 6.08 0.18 14.57
C ARG A 132 5.11 1.00 15.41
N ALA A 133 4.50 2.04 14.83
CA ALA A 133 3.57 2.90 15.55
C ALA A 133 2.26 2.19 15.92
N VAL A 134 1.74 1.29 15.08
CA VAL A 134 0.43 0.64 15.31
C VAL A 134 0.55 -0.74 15.97
N LEU A 135 1.64 -1.45 15.76
CA LEU A 135 1.80 -2.85 16.18
C LEU A 135 1.61 -3.09 17.69
N PRO A 136 2.12 -2.25 18.61
CA PRO A 136 1.94 -2.45 20.04
C PRO A 136 0.48 -2.51 20.47
N MET A 137 -0.36 -1.65 19.90
CA MET A 137 -1.81 -1.63 20.19
C MET A 137 -2.53 -2.86 19.63
N MET A 138 -2.09 -3.38 18.49
CA MET A 138 -2.60 -4.63 17.93
C MET A 138 -2.24 -5.82 18.83
N VAL A 139 -1.00 -5.87 19.35
CA VAL A 139 -0.53 -6.91 20.28
C VAL A 139 -1.34 -6.88 21.58
N GLU A 140 -1.54 -5.71 22.16
CA GLU A 140 -2.34 -5.55 23.40
C GLU A 140 -3.76 -6.06 23.23
N ARG A 141 -4.39 -5.79 22.08
CA ARG A 141 -5.76 -6.20 21.78
C ARG A 141 -5.90 -7.60 21.20
N GLN A 142 -4.80 -8.31 20.97
CA GLN A 142 -4.77 -9.67 20.39
C GLN A 142 -5.51 -9.76 19.06
N TRP A 143 -5.45 -8.69 18.26
CA TRP A 143 -6.03 -8.61 16.92
C TRP A 143 -5.35 -7.50 16.10
N GLY A 144 -5.03 -7.80 14.87
CA GLY A 144 -4.50 -6.81 13.93
C GLY A 144 -4.34 -7.37 12.52
N ARG A 145 -4.32 -6.46 11.55
CA ARG A 145 -4.05 -6.77 10.13
C ARG A 145 -3.07 -5.76 9.57
N VAL A 146 -2.00 -6.27 8.99
CA VAL A 146 -1.02 -5.45 8.27
C VAL A 146 -0.97 -5.92 6.82
N VAL A 147 -1.29 -5.01 5.90
CA VAL A 147 -1.20 -5.24 4.45
C VAL A 147 -0.18 -4.25 3.89
N THR A 148 0.85 -4.76 3.23
CA THR A 148 1.91 -3.92 2.65
C THR A 148 1.87 -4.01 1.12
N ILE A 149 1.71 -2.88 0.46
CA ILE A 149 1.76 -2.79 -1.00
C ILE A 149 3.22 -2.76 -1.44
N VAL A 150 3.63 -3.86 -2.03
CA VAL A 150 4.97 -4.03 -2.60
C VAL A 150 4.88 -4.07 -4.14
N SER A 151 5.94 -4.51 -4.80
CA SER A 151 6.01 -4.54 -6.27
C SER A 151 6.63 -5.85 -6.73
N ASP A 152 6.28 -6.28 -7.92
CA ASP A 152 7.01 -7.33 -8.62
C ASP A 152 8.50 -7.02 -8.78
N ALA A 153 8.87 -5.73 -8.86
CA ALA A 153 10.27 -5.32 -8.85
C ALA A 153 11.04 -5.90 -7.64
N GLY A 154 10.42 -5.97 -6.46
CA GLY A 154 11.02 -6.57 -5.26
C GLY A 154 11.08 -8.10 -5.28
N ARG A 155 10.45 -8.76 -6.25
CA ARG A 155 10.40 -10.22 -6.40
C ARG A 155 11.28 -10.71 -7.56
N THR A 156 11.22 -10.02 -8.70
CA THR A 156 11.88 -10.43 -9.94
C THR A 156 13.11 -9.58 -10.30
N GLY A 157 13.33 -8.49 -9.57
CA GLY A 157 14.26 -7.45 -9.96
C GLY A 157 13.65 -6.47 -10.95
N ASP A 158 14.32 -5.32 -11.14
CA ASP A 158 13.88 -4.29 -12.06
C ASP A 158 15.10 -3.55 -12.62
N ALA A 159 15.35 -3.69 -13.90
CA ALA A 159 16.46 -3.02 -14.56
C ALA A 159 16.32 -1.50 -14.41
N SER A 160 17.41 -0.82 -14.01
CA SER A 160 17.44 0.60 -13.68
C SER A 160 16.56 1.03 -12.49
N GLY A 161 16.01 0.06 -11.73
CA GLY A 161 15.22 0.28 -10.53
C GLY A 161 15.75 -0.48 -9.31
N ALA A 162 17.05 -0.76 -9.22
CA ALA A 162 17.64 -1.65 -8.23
C ALA A 162 17.35 -1.23 -6.78
N VAL A 163 17.45 0.06 -6.45
CA VAL A 163 17.23 0.57 -5.08
C VAL A 163 15.74 0.49 -4.71
N TYR A 164 14.85 0.83 -5.64
CA TYR A 164 13.41 0.63 -5.46
C TYR A 164 13.06 -0.85 -5.24
N ALA A 165 13.62 -1.74 -6.05
CA ALA A 165 13.45 -3.18 -5.92
C ALA A 165 13.94 -3.68 -4.55
N ALA A 166 15.12 -3.23 -4.10
CA ALA A 166 15.66 -3.55 -2.78
C ALA A 166 14.75 -3.06 -1.64
N ALA A 167 14.23 -1.83 -1.72
CA ALA A 167 13.30 -1.29 -0.72
C ALA A 167 12.01 -2.12 -0.63
N LYS A 168 11.40 -2.47 -1.77
CA LYS A 168 10.17 -3.28 -1.81
C LYS A 168 10.42 -4.73 -1.36
N ALA A 169 11.58 -5.31 -1.68
CA ALA A 169 12.00 -6.62 -1.16
C ALA A 169 12.22 -6.59 0.36
N GLY A 170 12.84 -5.51 0.88
CA GLY A 170 13.03 -5.29 2.31
C GLY A 170 11.71 -5.16 3.07
N ALA A 171 10.76 -4.39 2.55
CA ALA A 171 9.42 -4.28 3.11
C ALA A 171 8.69 -5.64 3.14
N ALA A 172 8.82 -6.45 2.07
CA ALA A 172 8.27 -7.80 2.06
C ALA A 172 8.94 -8.72 3.09
N GLY A 173 10.25 -8.56 3.31
CA GLY A 173 11.00 -9.27 4.36
C GLY A 173 10.50 -8.91 5.77
N LEU A 174 10.33 -7.60 6.04
CA LEU A 174 9.76 -7.12 7.30
C LEU A 174 8.39 -7.76 7.57
N THR A 175 7.50 -7.74 6.59
CA THR A 175 6.15 -8.29 6.73
C THR A 175 6.16 -9.77 7.14
N ARG A 176 7.07 -10.58 6.59
CA ARG A 176 7.24 -11.98 6.99
C ARG A 176 7.70 -12.12 8.46
N SER A 177 8.62 -11.29 8.90
CA SER A 177 9.09 -11.27 10.28
C SER A 177 7.97 -10.88 11.24
N ILE A 178 7.21 -9.82 10.91
CA ILE A 178 6.03 -9.40 11.71
C ILE A 178 4.99 -10.53 11.81
N ALA A 179 4.74 -11.26 10.72
CA ALA A 179 3.83 -12.41 10.72
C ALA A 179 4.29 -13.51 11.69
N LEU A 180 5.58 -13.86 11.68
CA LEU A 180 6.16 -14.87 12.56
C LEU A 180 6.14 -14.45 14.04
N GLU A 181 6.49 -13.21 14.32
CA GLU A 181 6.56 -12.68 15.70
C GLU A 181 5.18 -12.55 16.35
N ASN A 182 4.16 -12.19 15.55
CA ASN A 182 2.89 -11.69 16.08
C ASN A 182 1.68 -12.59 15.76
N GLY A 183 1.83 -13.66 15.02
CA GLY A 183 0.74 -14.59 14.70
C GLY A 183 0.03 -15.14 15.95
N ARG A 184 0.77 -15.42 17.03
CA ARG A 184 0.23 -15.86 18.34
C ARG A 184 -0.73 -14.86 19.00
N TYR A 185 -0.66 -13.59 18.58
CA TYR A 185 -1.53 -12.51 19.04
C TYR A 185 -2.71 -12.24 18.09
N GLY A 186 -3.04 -13.18 17.20
CA GLY A 186 -4.14 -13.00 16.25
C GLY A 186 -3.86 -11.95 15.15
N ILE A 187 -2.59 -11.56 14.97
CA ILE A 187 -2.18 -10.57 13.98
C ILE A 187 -1.70 -11.27 12.72
N THR A 188 -2.23 -10.88 11.56
CA THR A 188 -1.72 -11.31 10.26
C THR A 188 -0.99 -10.16 9.57
N ALA A 189 0.06 -10.48 8.83
CA ALA A 189 0.81 -9.52 8.03
C ALA A 189 1.09 -10.12 6.64
N ASN A 190 0.64 -9.44 5.58
CA ASN A 190 0.78 -9.92 4.21
C ASN A 190 1.18 -8.80 3.26
N ASN A 191 1.75 -9.17 2.13
CA ASN A 191 2.10 -8.25 1.05
C ASN A 191 1.21 -8.49 -0.16
N ILE A 192 0.90 -7.42 -0.89
CA ILE A 192 0.32 -7.46 -2.23
C ILE A 192 1.37 -6.90 -3.19
N ALA A 193 1.86 -7.73 -4.11
CA ALA A 193 2.87 -7.34 -5.10
C ALA A 193 2.19 -6.88 -6.39
N LEU A 194 2.38 -5.63 -6.74
CA LEU A 194 1.75 -5.01 -7.91
C LEU A 194 2.64 -5.13 -9.15
N GLY A 195 2.00 -5.33 -10.29
CA GLY A 195 2.56 -5.03 -11.60
C GLY A 195 2.40 -3.54 -11.95
N THR A 196 2.40 -3.24 -13.26
CA THR A 196 2.16 -1.88 -13.74
C THR A 196 0.70 -1.48 -13.55
N MET A 197 0.49 -0.34 -12.90
CA MET A 197 -0.84 0.19 -12.57
C MET A 197 -1.17 1.43 -13.40
N ARG A 198 -2.43 1.55 -13.81
CA ARG A 198 -3.00 2.76 -14.39
C ARG A 198 -3.67 3.54 -13.27
N THR A 199 -3.15 4.72 -13.01
CA THR A 199 -3.60 5.63 -11.96
C THR A 199 -3.65 7.04 -12.53
N PRO A 200 -4.31 8.02 -11.87
CA PRO A 200 -4.27 9.40 -12.32
C PRO A 200 -2.86 9.95 -12.56
N LEU A 201 -1.87 9.50 -11.78
CA LEU A 201 -0.46 9.88 -11.96
C LEU A 201 0.15 9.30 -13.25
N THR A 202 -0.21 8.07 -13.61
CA THR A 202 0.34 7.39 -14.80
C THR A 202 -0.56 7.54 -16.03
N GLU A 203 -1.77 8.09 -15.87
CA GLU A 203 -2.74 8.28 -16.94
C GLU A 203 -2.19 9.10 -18.13
N PRO A 204 -1.51 10.25 -17.91
CA PRO A 204 -0.94 11.01 -19.02
C PRO A 204 0.05 10.18 -19.85
N LEU A 205 0.88 9.35 -19.19
CA LEU A 205 1.81 8.46 -19.86
C LEU A 205 1.09 7.40 -20.69
N TRP A 206 0.04 6.78 -20.12
CA TRP A 206 -0.75 5.79 -20.83
C TRP A 206 -1.53 6.39 -22.01
N ALA A 207 -2.05 7.62 -21.87
CA ALA A 207 -2.73 8.34 -22.93
C ALA A 207 -1.77 8.71 -24.08
N GLU A 208 -0.58 9.22 -23.75
CA GLU A 208 0.45 9.56 -24.73
C GLU A 208 0.98 8.34 -25.46
N MET A 209 1.14 7.21 -24.75
CA MET A 209 1.63 5.96 -25.31
C MET A 209 0.54 5.09 -25.93
N ALA A 210 -0.73 5.50 -25.90
CA ALA A 210 -1.83 4.71 -26.41
C ALA A 210 -1.51 4.25 -27.85
N ASP A 211 -1.66 2.95 -28.10
CA ASP A 211 -1.33 2.30 -29.39
C ASP A 211 0.16 2.33 -29.82
N SER A 212 1.04 2.93 -29.01
CA SER A 212 2.47 2.97 -29.32
C SER A 212 3.13 1.57 -29.28
N PRO A 213 4.22 1.34 -30.04
CA PRO A 213 5.01 0.13 -29.91
C PRO A 213 5.52 -0.10 -28.48
N GLN A 214 5.84 0.97 -27.74
CA GLN A 214 6.29 0.91 -26.36
C GLN A 214 5.21 0.37 -25.42
N ALA A 215 3.99 0.90 -25.48
CA ALA A 215 2.86 0.40 -24.69
C ALA A 215 2.58 -1.07 -25.02
N LYS A 216 2.56 -1.45 -26.30
CA LYS A 216 2.39 -2.83 -26.75
C LYS A 216 3.50 -3.74 -26.21
N ALA A 217 4.75 -3.29 -26.21
CA ALA A 217 5.88 -4.03 -25.67
C ALA A 217 5.76 -4.23 -24.17
N ILE A 218 5.37 -3.20 -23.39
CA ILE A 218 5.12 -3.31 -21.97
C ILE A 218 3.98 -4.31 -21.70
N LEU A 219 2.83 -4.12 -22.34
CA LEU A 219 1.65 -4.96 -22.13
C LEU A 219 1.83 -6.39 -22.64
N SER A 220 2.73 -6.62 -23.62
CA SER A 220 3.04 -7.96 -24.09
C SER A 220 3.66 -8.87 -23.03
N ARG A 221 4.24 -8.30 -21.99
CA ARG A 221 4.80 -9.02 -20.84
C ARG A 221 3.72 -9.53 -19.85
N TYR A 222 2.50 -9.05 -20.00
CA TYR A 222 1.37 -9.40 -19.14
C TYR A 222 0.43 -10.36 -19.89
N PRO A 223 0.15 -11.57 -19.41
CA PRO A 223 -0.92 -12.41 -19.92
C PRO A 223 -2.26 -11.67 -20.02
N ILE A 224 -2.62 -10.89 -18.99
CA ILE A 224 -3.75 -9.97 -19.03
C ILE A 224 -3.28 -8.67 -19.66
N ARG A 225 -3.55 -8.47 -20.93
CA ARG A 225 -3.02 -7.43 -21.83
C ARG A 225 -3.50 -6.01 -21.52
N ARG A 226 -3.56 -5.64 -20.24
CA ARG A 226 -3.85 -4.28 -19.78
C ARG A 226 -3.04 -3.95 -18.51
N PRO A 227 -2.84 -2.67 -18.18
CA PRO A 227 -2.37 -2.30 -16.86
C PRO A 227 -3.42 -2.67 -15.80
N GLY A 228 -2.98 -2.90 -14.57
CA GLY A 228 -3.88 -3.06 -13.43
C GLY A 228 -4.57 -1.75 -13.08
N LEU A 229 -5.75 -1.85 -12.48
CA LEU A 229 -6.51 -0.73 -11.94
C LEU A 229 -6.52 -0.83 -10.41
N PRO A 230 -6.75 0.29 -9.69
CA PRO A 230 -6.85 0.26 -8.22
C PRO A 230 -7.84 -0.80 -7.69
N GLU A 231 -8.95 -1.01 -8.38
CA GLU A 231 -9.99 -1.97 -8.02
C GLU A 231 -9.48 -3.43 -8.12
N ASP A 232 -8.56 -3.73 -9.02
CA ASP A 232 -7.95 -5.08 -9.13
C ASP A 232 -7.21 -5.46 -7.83
N VAL A 233 -6.74 -4.47 -7.06
CA VAL A 233 -5.97 -4.65 -5.83
C VAL A 233 -6.87 -4.64 -4.59
N ALA A 234 -7.87 -3.80 -4.61
CA ALA A 234 -8.63 -3.39 -3.43
C ALA A 234 -9.37 -4.58 -2.77
N TYR A 235 -10.00 -5.44 -3.54
CA TYR A 235 -10.73 -6.60 -3.00
C TYR A 235 -9.82 -7.59 -2.28
N LEU A 236 -8.59 -7.80 -2.79
CA LEU A 236 -7.63 -8.67 -2.09
C LEU A 236 -7.18 -8.03 -0.77
N ALA A 237 -6.98 -6.71 -0.74
CA ALA A 237 -6.61 -6.00 0.48
C ALA A 237 -7.71 -6.12 1.54
N VAL A 238 -8.98 -5.95 1.16
CA VAL A 238 -10.13 -6.12 2.06
C VAL A 238 -10.24 -7.56 2.56
N LEU A 239 -10.06 -8.56 1.69
CA LEU A 239 -10.04 -9.97 2.10
C LEU A 239 -8.96 -10.21 3.16
N LEU A 240 -7.72 -9.79 2.91
CA LEU A 240 -6.59 -9.99 3.83
C LEU A 240 -6.77 -9.24 5.17
N ALA A 241 -7.50 -8.13 5.16
CA ALA A 241 -7.81 -7.34 6.33
C ALA A 241 -9.03 -7.84 7.13
N SER A 242 -9.85 -8.70 6.54
CA SER A 242 -11.05 -9.26 7.17
C SER A 242 -10.76 -10.52 8.00
N ASP A 243 -11.78 -11.01 8.71
CA ASP A 243 -11.70 -12.28 9.41
C ASP A 243 -11.61 -13.49 8.47
N HIS A 244 -12.05 -13.33 7.20
CA HIS A 244 -11.87 -14.35 6.16
C HIS A 244 -10.41 -14.56 5.78
N GLY A 245 -9.55 -13.54 5.97
CA GLY A 245 -8.09 -13.60 5.78
C GLY A 245 -7.31 -14.13 6.97
N SER A 246 -7.96 -14.54 8.06
CA SER A 246 -7.31 -14.88 9.35
C SER A 246 -6.31 -16.04 9.29
N TRP A 247 -6.39 -16.89 8.27
CA TRP A 247 -5.45 -18.01 8.05
C TRP A 247 -4.41 -17.74 6.97
N ILE A 248 -4.32 -16.47 6.48
CA ILE A 248 -3.34 -16.03 5.48
C ILE A 248 -2.38 -15.07 6.17
N THR A 249 -1.13 -15.46 6.37
CA THR A 249 -0.10 -14.60 6.97
C THR A 249 1.28 -14.90 6.41
N GLY A 250 2.17 -13.91 6.37
CA GLY A 250 3.52 -14.01 5.86
C GLY A 250 3.63 -14.11 4.33
N GLN A 251 2.52 -13.97 3.60
CA GLN A 251 2.48 -14.20 2.17
C GLN A 251 2.80 -12.93 1.37
N THR A 252 3.31 -13.14 0.15
CA THR A 252 3.40 -12.10 -0.88
C THR A 252 2.57 -12.53 -2.07
N LEU A 253 1.39 -11.94 -2.20
CA LEU A 253 0.38 -12.30 -3.20
C LEU A 253 0.48 -11.36 -4.40
N PRO A 254 0.78 -11.87 -5.61
CA PRO A 254 0.88 -11.03 -6.79
C PRO A 254 -0.51 -10.64 -7.32
N VAL A 255 -0.72 -9.34 -7.56
CA VAL A 255 -1.82 -8.78 -8.34
C VAL A 255 -1.18 -8.03 -9.50
N ASN A 256 -0.81 -8.75 -10.54
CA ASN A 256 0.14 -8.29 -11.55
C ASN A 256 -0.21 -8.73 -12.98
N GLY A 257 -1.45 -9.16 -13.24
CA GLY A 257 -1.89 -9.57 -14.57
C GLY A 257 -1.10 -10.75 -15.19
N GLY A 258 -0.42 -11.54 -14.33
CA GLY A 258 0.40 -12.69 -14.75
C GLY A 258 1.83 -12.33 -15.16
N TYR A 259 2.31 -11.11 -14.86
CA TYR A 259 3.69 -10.70 -15.16
C TYR A 259 4.73 -11.61 -14.51
N SER A 260 4.49 -12.04 -13.29
CA SER A 260 5.29 -13.04 -12.59
C SER A 260 4.39 -13.99 -11.78
N PHE A 261 4.88 -15.18 -11.49
CA PHE A 261 4.13 -16.17 -10.74
C PHE A 261 4.67 -16.30 -9.31
N ALA A 262 3.78 -16.66 -8.36
CA ALA A 262 4.20 -17.09 -7.03
C ALA A 262 4.86 -18.47 -7.15
N MET A 263 6.07 -18.63 -6.58
CA MET A 263 6.78 -19.90 -6.45
C MET A 263 7.20 -20.09 -5.01
#